data_b8c97820bebeaeb2f49be8812ee3af2e
#
_entry.id   b8c97820bebeaeb2f49be8812ee3af2e
#
_cell.length_a   1.000
_cell.length_b   1.000
_cell.length_c   1.000
_cell.angle_alpha   90.00
_cell.angle_beta   90.00
_cell.angle_gamma   90.00
#
_symmetry.space_group_name_H-M   'P 1'
#
loop_
_entity.id
_entity.type
_entity.pdbx_description
1 polymer ?
#
loop_
_entity_poly.entity_id
_entity_poly.type
_entity_poly.pdbx_seq_one_letter_code
_entity_poly.pdbx_strand_id
1 'polypeptide(L)'
;QSVASSTRSSNDQSKSPAKATQKPQTPEEITANKYDELISDYKDAIDDFSKVITFKQKWNGLALSRKERQDGTKTILINSSRAFEKSEIWCLNFDNKFFAFPGSTVKSNMAAYMNLDFEKAQRDFKGVFSITSGSSYSAEPSVLRRGGAGFVVERPGKLTFPQ
;
A
#
# COMPACT_ATOMS: atom_id res chain seq x y z
N GLN A 1 -7.10 47.34 -36.82
CA GLN A 1 -7.28 46.98 -36.27
C GLN A 1 -7.12 46.18 -35.69
N SER A 2 -7.01 46.43 -35.64
CA SER A 2 -7.08 45.72 -34.98
C SER A 2 -6.92 45.07 -34.33
N VAL A 3 -6.93 45.08 -34.23
CA VAL A 3 -7.06 44.43 -33.52
C VAL A 3 -6.91 43.61 -32.94
N ALA A 4 -6.90 43.86 -33.20
CA ALA A 4 -7.06 43.06 -32.56
C ALA A 4 -6.69 42.30 -32.07
N SER A 5 -6.44 42.46 -32.24
CA SER A 5 -6.28 41.75 -31.70
C SER A 5 -5.90 41.10 -30.97
N SER A 6 -5.83 41.35 -30.95
CA SER A 6 -5.71 40.84 -30.18
C SER A 6 -5.63 40.11 -29.49
N THR A 7 -5.69 40.30 -29.64
CA THR A 7 -5.86 39.66 -28.89
C THR A 7 -5.66 38.71 -28.49
N ARG A 8 -5.59 38.79 -28.88
CA ARG A 8 -5.65 37.87 -28.47
C ARG A 8 -5.19 37.13 -27.92
N SER A 9 -5.00 37.26 -27.99
CA SER A 9 -4.78 36.63 -27.44
C SER A 9 -4.43 36.13 -26.67
N SER A 10 -4.42 36.41 -26.68
CA SER A 10 -4.40 35.96 -25.87
C SER A 10 -4.30 35.29 -25.19
N ASN A 11 -4.41 35.26 -25.37
CA ASN A 11 -4.63 34.57 -24.71
C ASN A 11 -4.33 33.79 -24.36
N ASP A 12 -4.21 33.70 -24.65
CA ASP A 12 -4.19 32.94 -24.28
C ASP A 12 -3.63 32.41 -23.80
N GLN A 13 -3.42 32.43 -23.78
CA GLN A 13 -3.14 31.95 -23.27
C GLN A 13 -2.78 31.62 -22.47
N SER A 14 -2.79 31.88 -22.41
CA SER A 14 -2.49 31.63 -21.67
C SER A 14 -2.69 31.19 -20.88
N LYS A 15 -2.96 30.82 -20.61
CA LYS A 15 -3.29 30.23 -19.76
C LYS A 15 -3.05 29.23 -19.25
N SER A 16 -3.20 29.02 -18.80
CA SER A 16 -2.88 27.96 -18.13
C SER A 16 -1.88 27.23 -18.67
N PRO A 17 -1.01 27.55 -18.53
CA PRO A 17 0.05 27.00 -19.26
C PRO A 17 0.50 25.65 -18.81
N ALA A 18 0.51 25.38 -17.51
CA ALA A 18 0.98 24.10 -17.04
C ALA A 18 0.19 22.94 -17.60
N LYS A 19 -1.10 23.11 -17.74
CA LYS A 19 -1.92 22.05 -18.32
C LYS A 19 -1.62 21.83 -19.77
N ALA A 20 -1.40 22.90 -20.48
CA ALA A 20 -1.20 22.81 -21.92
C ALA A 20 0.07 22.05 -22.27
N THR A 21 1.01 21.99 -21.34
CA THR A 21 2.29 21.33 -21.60
C THR A 21 2.38 19.91 -21.10
N GLN A 22 1.34 19.43 -20.43
CA GLN A 22 1.36 18.08 -19.88
C GLN A 22 1.23 17.04 -20.98
N LYS A 23 2.11 16.08 -20.99
CA LYS A 23 2.07 14.97 -21.93
C LYS A 23 1.18 13.85 -21.39
N PRO A 24 0.54 13.08 -22.25
CA PRO A 24 -0.15 11.87 -21.80
C PRO A 24 0.83 10.93 -21.11
N GLN A 25 0.36 10.31 -20.04
CA GLN A 25 1.18 9.34 -19.31
C GLN A 25 1.05 7.97 -19.93
N THR A 26 2.14 7.20 -19.92
CA THR A 26 2.10 5.82 -20.34
C THR A 26 1.39 4.97 -19.27
N PRO A 27 0.90 3.77 -19.63
CA PRO A 27 0.33 2.88 -18.62
C PRO A 27 1.30 2.58 -17.48
N GLU A 28 2.59 2.43 -17.76
CA GLU A 28 3.59 2.18 -16.74
C GLU A 28 3.73 3.38 -15.79
N GLU A 29 3.70 4.59 -16.33
CA GLU A 29 3.78 5.81 -15.51
C GLU A 29 2.54 5.94 -14.62
N ILE A 30 1.36 5.66 -15.15
CA ILE A 30 0.12 5.72 -14.38
C ILE A 30 0.17 4.71 -13.24
N THR A 31 0.64 3.51 -13.49
CA THR A 31 0.78 2.47 -12.47
C THR A 31 1.77 2.89 -11.39
N ALA A 32 2.92 3.44 -11.78
CA ALA A 32 3.93 3.90 -10.84
C ALA A 32 3.38 5.03 -9.96
N ASN A 33 2.65 5.97 -10.56
CA ASN A 33 2.06 7.08 -9.81
C ASN A 33 1.01 6.60 -8.81
N LYS A 34 0.19 5.62 -9.21
CA LYS A 34 -0.78 5.03 -8.30
C LYS A 34 -0.12 4.26 -7.18
N TYR A 35 0.96 3.58 -7.46
CA TYR A 35 1.71 2.88 -6.44
C TYR A 35 2.28 3.87 -5.41
N ASP A 36 2.87 4.97 -5.87
CA ASP A 36 3.39 5.99 -4.98
C ASP A 36 2.29 6.63 -4.15
N GLU A 37 1.12 6.83 -4.74
CA GLU A 37 -0.05 7.34 -4.03
C GLU A 37 -0.49 6.36 -2.94
N LEU A 38 -0.53 5.08 -3.26
CA LEU A 38 -0.88 4.05 -2.29
C LEU A 38 0.08 4.05 -1.11
N ILE A 39 1.38 4.13 -1.37
CA ILE A 39 2.38 4.17 -0.31
C ILE A 39 2.17 5.40 0.58
N SER A 40 1.94 6.56 -0.03
CA SER A 40 1.71 7.79 0.71
C SER A 40 0.44 7.70 1.56
N ASP A 41 -0.64 7.20 0.97
CA ASP A 41 -1.91 7.04 1.68
C ASP A 41 -1.79 6.03 2.83
N TYR A 42 -1.00 4.97 2.63
CA TYR A 42 -0.75 4.01 3.70
C TYR A 42 -0.05 4.67 4.88
N LYS A 43 0.99 5.44 4.61
CA LYS A 43 1.71 6.14 5.68
C LYS A 43 0.79 7.06 6.48
N ASP A 44 -0.09 7.76 5.80
CA ASP A 44 -1.05 8.63 6.46
C ASP A 44 -2.03 7.84 7.32
N ALA A 45 -2.57 6.75 6.79
CA ALA A 45 -3.55 5.92 7.50
C ALA A 45 -2.94 5.23 8.71
N ILE A 46 -1.67 4.80 8.59
CA ILE A 46 -1.01 4.10 9.69
C ILE A 46 -0.70 5.04 10.86
N ASP A 47 -0.57 6.33 10.58
CA ASP A 47 -0.29 7.34 11.61
C ASP A 47 -1.54 8.00 12.15
N ASP A 48 -2.67 7.84 11.47
CA ASP A 48 -3.92 8.49 11.86
C ASP A 48 -5.09 7.51 11.69
N PHE A 49 -5.53 6.94 12.80
CA PHE A 49 -6.59 5.93 12.79
C PHE A 49 -7.86 6.43 12.12
N SER A 50 -8.15 7.74 12.21
CA SER A 50 -9.37 8.30 11.60
C SER A 50 -9.36 8.20 10.07
N LYS A 51 -8.20 7.97 9.46
CA LYS A 51 -8.07 7.86 8.00
C LYS A 51 -8.16 6.43 7.49
N VAL A 52 -8.24 5.44 8.38
CA VAL A 52 -8.16 4.02 7.98
C VAL A 52 -9.35 3.62 7.13
N ILE A 53 -10.55 4.01 7.49
CA ILE A 53 -11.75 3.60 6.73
C ILE A 53 -11.78 4.24 5.35
N THR A 54 -11.41 5.51 5.24
CA THR A 54 -11.30 6.17 3.93
C THR A 54 -10.24 5.50 3.06
N PHE A 55 -9.11 5.14 3.67
CA PHE A 55 -8.05 4.40 2.99
C PHE A 55 -8.56 3.06 2.47
N LYS A 56 -9.27 2.32 3.31
CA LYS A 56 -9.89 1.05 2.90
C LYS A 56 -10.80 1.22 1.70
N GLN A 57 -11.65 2.23 1.75
CA GLN A 57 -12.62 2.48 0.67
C GLN A 57 -11.93 2.86 -0.63
N LYS A 58 -10.93 3.72 -0.55
CA LYS A 58 -10.22 4.21 -1.74
C LYS A 58 -9.48 3.07 -2.46
N TRP A 59 -8.90 2.16 -1.73
CA TRP A 59 -8.02 1.13 -2.27
C TRP A 59 -8.60 -0.27 -2.20
N ASN A 60 -9.91 -0.39 -2.04
CA ASN A 60 -10.61 -1.68 -2.00
C ASN A 60 -10.00 -2.64 -0.98
N GLY A 61 -9.82 -2.13 0.23
CA GLY A 61 -9.11 -2.86 1.28
C GLY A 61 -9.83 -4.11 1.76
N LEU A 62 -9.05 -5.14 1.97
CA LEU A 62 -9.51 -6.40 2.54
C LEU A 62 -8.64 -6.74 3.76
N ALA A 63 -9.28 -7.26 4.80
CA ALA A 63 -8.56 -7.78 5.95
C ALA A 63 -8.16 -9.22 5.67
N LEU A 64 -6.88 -9.52 5.78
CA LEU A 64 -6.37 -10.86 5.51
C LEU A 64 -5.64 -11.42 6.72
N SER A 65 -5.53 -12.75 6.76
CA SER A 65 -4.69 -13.45 7.71
C SER A 65 -3.89 -14.53 6.99
N ARG A 66 -2.75 -14.89 7.56
CA ARG A 66 -1.88 -15.91 6.97
C ARG A 66 -2.45 -17.29 7.25
N LYS A 67 -2.51 -18.11 6.21
CA LYS A 67 -2.92 -19.51 6.36
C LYS A 67 -1.68 -20.37 6.52
N GLU A 68 -1.66 -21.16 7.60
CA GLU A 68 -0.57 -22.10 7.81
C GLU A 68 -0.51 -23.13 6.70
N ARG A 69 0.70 -23.43 6.24
CA ARG A 69 0.94 -24.48 5.28
C ARG A 69 2.15 -25.30 5.71
N GLN A 70 2.07 -26.58 5.44
CA GLN A 70 3.14 -27.50 5.87
C GLN A 70 3.96 -28.05 4.69
N ASP A 71 3.56 -27.73 3.47
CA ASP A 71 4.17 -28.33 2.29
C ASP A 71 5.30 -27.47 1.69
N GLY A 72 5.67 -26.39 2.34
CA GLY A 72 6.76 -25.54 1.88
C GLY A 72 6.47 -24.72 0.65
N THR A 73 5.21 -24.66 0.19
CA THR A 73 4.84 -23.85 -0.95
C THR A 73 4.69 -22.37 -0.54
N LYS A 74 4.32 -21.52 -1.51
CA LYS A 74 4.15 -20.10 -1.25
C LYS A 74 3.11 -19.85 -0.18
N THR A 75 3.34 -18.81 0.60
CA THR A 75 2.43 -18.41 1.67
C THR A 75 1.09 -17.95 1.09
N ILE A 76 0.02 -18.38 1.74
CA ILE A 76 -1.34 -18.03 1.32
C ILE A 76 -1.98 -17.14 2.37
N LEU A 77 -2.67 -16.10 1.90
CA LEU A 77 -3.45 -15.19 2.73
C LEU A 77 -4.94 -15.41 2.41
N ILE A 78 -5.74 -15.47 3.44
CA ILE A 78 -7.19 -15.67 3.31
C ILE A 78 -7.92 -14.56 4.04
N ASN A 79 -9.22 -14.41 3.77
CA ASN A 79 -10.02 -13.39 4.44
C ASN A 79 -9.96 -13.58 5.96
N SER A 80 -9.69 -12.49 6.66
CA SER A 80 -9.71 -12.47 8.12
C SER A 80 -11.15 -12.30 8.60
N SER A 81 -11.45 -12.87 9.78
CA SER A 81 -12.73 -12.63 10.45
C SER A 81 -12.74 -11.28 11.17
N ARG A 82 -11.59 -10.62 11.30
CA ARG A 82 -11.50 -9.33 11.98
C ARG A 82 -11.90 -8.20 11.06
N ALA A 83 -12.41 -7.10 11.64
CA ALA A 83 -12.64 -5.88 10.89
C ALA A 83 -11.31 -5.35 10.34
N PHE A 84 -11.38 -4.63 9.23
CA PHE A 84 -10.18 -4.11 8.56
C PHE A 84 -9.28 -3.34 9.52
N GLU A 85 -9.84 -2.44 10.30
CA GLU A 85 -9.07 -1.59 11.21
C GLU A 85 -8.42 -2.36 12.36
N LYS A 86 -8.83 -3.61 12.59
CA LYS A 86 -8.28 -4.47 13.64
C LYS A 86 -7.47 -5.64 13.09
N SER A 87 -7.33 -5.71 11.79
CA SER A 87 -6.61 -6.79 11.12
C SER A 87 -5.12 -6.52 11.12
N GLU A 88 -4.33 -7.58 11.13
CA GLU A 88 -2.86 -7.49 11.08
C GLU A 88 -2.32 -7.36 9.67
N ILE A 89 -3.09 -7.75 8.67
CA ILE A 89 -2.66 -7.69 7.27
C ILE A 89 -3.76 -7.03 6.45
N TRP A 90 -3.39 -6.00 5.72
CA TRP A 90 -4.28 -5.29 4.81
C TRP A 90 -3.91 -5.63 3.38
N CYS A 91 -4.91 -5.98 2.56
CA CYS A 91 -4.72 -6.13 1.14
C CYS A 91 -5.37 -4.95 0.44
N LEU A 92 -4.58 -4.22 -0.34
CA LEU A 92 -5.05 -3.07 -1.11
C LEU A 92 -4.83 -3.38 -2.58
N ASN A 93 -5.68 -2.84 -3.45
CA ASN A 93 -5.51 -3.13 -4.87
C ASN A 93 -5.87 -1.95 -5.76
N PHE A 94 -5.26 -1.94 -6.92
CA PHE A 94 -5.64 -1.10 -8.05
C PHE A 94 -5.22 -1.83 -9.34
N ASP A 95 -6.03 -1.69 -10.38
CA ASP A 95 -5.73 -2.26 -11.72
C ASP A 95 -5.33 -3.74 -11.66
N ASN A 96 -6.06 -4.54 -10.86
CA ASN A 96 -5.82 -5.97 -10.65
C ASN A 96 -4.44 -6.28 -10.07
N LYS A 97 -3.78 -5.32 -9.47
CA LYS A 97 -2.55 -5.52 -8.72
C LYS A 97 -2.88 -5.49 -7.24
N PHE A 98 -2.35 -6.45 -6.51
CA PHE A 98 -2.67 -6.65 -5.10
C PHE A 98 -1.43 -6.53 -4.25
N PHE A 99 -1.55 -5.78 -3.15
CA PHE A 99 -0.42 -5.52 -2.25
C PHE A 99 -0.87 -5.77 -0.82
N ALA A 100 0.00 -6.40 -0.03
CA ALA A 100 -0.26 -6.60 1.39
C ALA A 100 0.63 -5.70 2.21
N PHE A 101 0.01 -5.02 3.19
CA PHE A 101 0.72 -4.18 4.16
C PHE A 101 0.39 -4.66 5.56
N PRO A 102 1.28 -4.41 6.54
CA PRO A 102 0.91 -4.59 7.94
C PRO A 102 -0.19 -3.60 8.30
N GLY A 103 -1.20 -4.06 9.01
CA GLY A 103 -2.28 -3.20 9.47
C GLY A 103 -1.86 -2.27 10.61
N SER A 104 -2.76 -1.36 10.99
CA SER A 104 -2.46 -0.37 12.03
C SER A 104 -2.20 -1.00 13.39
N THR A 105 -2.79 -2.16 13.67
CA THR A 105 -2.55 -2.86 14.93
C THR A 105 -1.10 -3.30 15.09
N VAL A 106 -0.43 -3.58 13.98
CA VAL A 106 0.99 -3.97 14.03
C VAL A 106 1.83 -2.82 14.54
N LYS A 107 1.62 -1.62 13.99
CA LYS A 107 2.38 -0.45 14.45
C LYS A 107 2.01 -0.06 15.87
N SER A 108 0.73 -0.07 16.22
CA SER A 108 0.31 0.32 17.57
C SER A 108 0.75 -0.67 18.63
N ASN A 109 1.04 -1.91 18.25
CA ASN A 109 1.51 -2.95 19.18
C ASN A 109 2.98 -3.34 18.91
N MET A 110 3.79 -2.39 18.44
CA MET A 110 5.16 -2.67 18.05
C MET A 110 5.98 -3.39 19.11
N ALA A 111 5.81 -3.00 20.38
CA ALA A 111 6.61 -3.58 21.46
C ALA A 111 6.44 -5.09 21.53
N ALA A 112 5.20 -5.58 21.29
CA ALA A 112 4.94 -7.01 21.32
C ALA A 112 5.62 -7.73 20.16
N TYR A 113 5.72 -7.09 19.00
CA TYR A 113 6.35 -7.68 17.81
C TYR A 113 7.86 -7.63 17.86
N MET A 114 8.42 -6.67 18.58
CA MET A 114 9.87 -6.49 18.69
C MET A 114 10.52 -7.38 19.75
N ASN A 115 9.71 -8.08 20.53
CA ASN A 115 10.18 -8.88 21.63
C ASN A 115 11.01 -10.07 21.13
N LEU A 116 12.05 -10.42 21.86
CA LEU A 116 12.91 -11.58 21.59
C LEU A 116 13.37 -11.63 20.13
N ASP A 117 14.04 -10.57 19.70
CA ASP A 117 14.59 -10.47 18.34
C ASP A 117 13.51 -10.68 17.26
N PHE A 118 12.36 -10.04 17.46
CA PHE A 118 11.25 -10.08 16.50
C PHE A 118 10.59 -11.45 16.38
N GLU A 119 10.72 -12.31 17.38
CA GLU A 119 10.20 -13.67 17.29
C GLU A 119 8.73 -13.71 16.90
N LYS A 120 7.91 -12.89 17.54
CA LYS A 120 6.48 -12.86 17.23
C LYS A 120 6.24 -12.40 15.79
N ALA A 121 6.93 -11.36 15.35
CA ALA A 121 6.76 -10.84 13.99
C ALA A 121 7.21 -11.87 12.96
N GLN A 122 8.34 -12.50 13.19
CA GLN A 122 8.85 -13.53 12.28
C GLN A 122 7.87 -14.70 12.17
N ARG A 123 7.27 -15.09 13.29
CA ARG A 123 6.29 -16.17 13.31
C ARG A 123 5.00 -15.77 12.61
N ASP A 124 4.45 -14.59 12.97
CA ASP A 124 3.13 -14.18 12.50
C ASP A 124 3.14 -13.77 11.03
N PHE A 125 4.26 -13.27 10.53
CA PHE A 125 4.37 -12.76 9.17
C PHE A 125 5.30 -13.58 8.27
N LYS A 126 5.59 -14.82 8.68
CA LYS A 126 6.47 -15.70 7.91
C LYS A 126 5.97 -15.83 6.47
N GLY A 127 6.87 -15.54 5.53
CA GLY A 127 6.54 -15.63 4.11
C GLY A 127 5.77 -14.44 3.57
N VAL A 128 5.32 -13.52 4.43
CA VAL A 128 4.60 -12.32 4.00
C VAL A 128 5.53 -11.12 4.02
N PHE A 129 6.27 -10.94 5.12
CA PHE A 129 7.23 -9.85 5.26
C PHE A 129 8.53 -10.37 5.82
N SER A 130 9.65 -9.89 5.28
CA SER A 130 10.93 -10.05 5.99
C SER A 130 11.02 -8.97 7.05
N ILE A 131 11.52 -9.35 8.23
CA ILE A 131 11.54 -8.48 9.40
C ILE A 131 12.96 -7.96 9.60
N THR A 132 13.09 -6.65 9.75
CA THR A 132 14.39 -6.02 9.98
C THR A 132 14.25 -4.92 11.03
N SER A 133 15.39 -4.41 11.48
CA SER A 133 15.44 -3.25 12.37
C SER A 133 15.95 -2.03 11.62
N GLY A 134 15.56 -0.85 12.09
CA GLY A 134 15.96 0.41 11.49
C GLY A 134 15.72 1.56 12.45
N SER A 135 15.72 2.78 11.95
CA SER A 135 15.55 3.97 12.79
C SER A 135 14.09 4.27 13.09
N SER A 136 13.17 3.76 12.29
CA SER A 136 11.74 4.02 12.50
C SER A 136 10.92 2.91 11.86
N TYR A 137 9.64 2.87 12.21
CA TYR A 137 8.71 1.93 11.58
C TYR A 137 8.57 2.25 10.11
N SER A 138 8.69 1.24 9.27
CA SER A 138 8.35 1.37 7.85
C SER A 138 7.93 0.02 7.30
N ALA A 139 7.20 0.07 6.19
CA ALA A 139 6.74 -1.16 5.55
C ALA A 139 6.78 -0.99 4.03
N GLU A 140 7.35 -1.99 3.37
CA GLU A 140 7.23 -2.16 1.92
C GLU A 140 6.27 -3.30 1.68
N PRO A 141 5.30 -3.15 0.78
CA PRO A 141 4.26 -4.16 0.66
C PRO A 141 4.75 -5.46 0.04
N SER A 142 4.08 -6.55 0.40
CA SER A 142 4.18 -7.80 -0.33
C SER A 142 3.39 -7.67 -1.63
N VAL A 143 3.83 -8.38 -2.66
CA VAL A 143 3.08 -8.47 -3.91
C VAL A 143 2.31 -9.77 -3.90
N LEU A 144 1.02 -9.68 -4.19
CA LEU A 144 0.11 -10.82 -4.13
C LEU A 144 -0.48 -11.11 -5.49
N ARG A 145 -0.97 -12.34 -5.68
CA ARG A 145 -1.85 -12.69 -6.78
C ARG A 145 -2.99 -13.54 -6.24
N ARG A 146 -4.11 -13.53 -6.94
CA ARG A 146 -5.21 -14.39 -6.54
C ARG A 146 -4.84 -15.85 -6.75
N GLY A 147 -5.27 -16.70 -5.83
CA GLY A 147 -5.02 -18.13 -5.92
C GLY A 147 -5.87 -18.89 -4.94
N GLY A 148 -6.59 -19.92 -5.42
CA GLY A 148 -7.46 -20.70 -4.56
C GLY A 148 -8.52 -19.85 -3.89
N ALA A 149 -8.66 -20.01 -2.59
CA ALA A 149 -9.68 -19.30 -1.81
C ALA A 149 -9.19 -17.93 -1.31
N GLY A 150 -8.03 -17.48 -1.75
CA GLY A 150 -7.48 -16.21 -1.26
C GLY A 150 -6.41 -15.66 -2.16
N PHE A 151 -5.27 -15.33 -1.55
CA PHE A 151 -4.14 -14.73 -2.27
C PHE A 151 -2.87 -15.50 -1.97
N VAL A 152 -2.00 -15.60 -2.97
CA VAL A 152 -0.67 -16.18 -2.82
C VAL A 152 0.33 -15.04 -2.76
N VAL A 153 1.28 -15.12 -1.84
CA VAL A 153 2.36 -14.14 -1.76
C VAL A 153 3.37 -14.46 -2.86
N GLU A 154 3.43 -13.58 -3.86
CA GLU A 154 4.39 -13.72 -4.96
C GLU A 154 5.76 -13.24 -4.56
N ARG A 155 5.81 -12.12 -3.84
CA ARG A 155 7.06 -11.55 -3.36
C ARG A 155 6.83 -10.97 -1.97
N PRO A 156 7.56 -11.44 -0.96
CA PRO A 156 7.44 -10.88 0.38
C PRO A 156 7.82 -9.41 0.41
N GLY A 157 7.13 -8.66 1.26
CA GLY A 157 7.49 -7.29 1.54
C GLY A 157 8.53 -7.20 2.63
N LYS A 158 8.71 -6.00 3.17
CA LYS A 158 9.68 -5.76 4.24
C LYS A 158 9.01 -4.96 5.34
N LEU A 159 9.17 -5.42 6.57
CA LEU A 159 8.65 -4.74 7.75
C LEU A 159 9.82 -4.37 8.63
N THR A 160 9.99 -3.06 8.89
CA THR A 160 11.10 -2.54 9.66
C THR A 160 10.57 -1.98 10.97
N PHE A 161 11.15 -2.41 12.08
CA PHE A 161 10.84 -1.89 13.40
C PHE A 161 11.97 -1.01 13.89
N PRO A 162 11.66 0.06 14.66
CA PRO A 162 12.71 0.90 15.24
C PRO A 162 13.50 0.16 16.30
N GLN A 163 14.79 0.48 16.35
CA GLN A 163 15.70 -0.09 17.36
C GLN A 163 16.48 1.01 18.02
#